data_a836e636cf35b0f7a79b7df630b3723d
#
_entry.id   a836e636cf35b0f7a79b7df630b3723d
#
_cell.length_a   1.000
_cell.length_b   1.000
_cell.length_c   1.000
_cell.angle_alpha   90.00
_cell.angle_beta   90.00
_cell.angle_gamma   90.00
#
_symmetry.space_group_name_H-M   'P 1'
#
loop_
_entity.id
_entity.type
_entity.pdbx_description
1 polymer ?
#
loop_
_entity_poly.entity_id
_entity_poly.type
_entity_poly.pdbx_seq_one_letter_code
_entity_poly.pdbx_strand_id
1 'polypeptide(L)'
;MADRFRLRVYTPERELVDAEVREVTAEGTWGQIGVLPDHAALVTALEPGELVYRGEGGVVRLHLGGGFAEVRDNVMTVLADSGEPAS
;
A
#
# COMPACT_ATOMS: atom_id res chain seq x y z
N MET A 1 10.55 -4.22 18.34
CA MET A 1 9.26 -4.22 17.67
C MET A 1 9.03 -2.86 17.02
N ALA A 2 8.77 -2.83 15.72
CA ALA A 2 8.56 -1.58 15.00
C ALA A 2 7.13 -1.07 15.24
N ASP A 3 6.96 0.25 15.27
CA ASP A 3 5.64 0.88 15.29
C ASP A 3 5.27 1.52 13.96
N ARG A 4 6.13 1.39 12.96
CA ARG A 4 5.95 1.92 11.60
C ARG A 4 6.61 0.99 10.61
N PHE A 5 6.22 1.17 9.36
CA PHE A 5 6.86 0.49 8.24
C PHE A 5 6.87 1.42 7.04
N ARG A 6 7.64 1.04 6.02
CA ARG A 6 7.78 1.85 4.82
C ARG A 6 6.76 1.43 3.80
N LEU A 7 6.04 2.41 3.22
CA LEU A 7 5.13 2.17 2.11
C LEU A 7 5.69 2.85 0.87
N ARG A 8 5.82 2.09 -0.21
CA ARG A 8 6.21 2.60 -1.52
C ARG A 8 5.18 2.18 -2.54
N VAL A 9 4.63 3.14 -3.27
CA VAL A 9 3.64 2.88 -4.31
C VAL A 9 4.14 3.47 -5.61
N TYR A 10 4.24 2.62 -6.63
CA TYR A 10 4.73 3.00 -7.95
C TYR A 10 3.70 2.71 -9.01
N THR A 11 3.66 3.55 -10.04
CA THR A 11 3.00 3.27 -11.30
C THR A 11 4.05 3.31 -12.40
N PRO A 12 3.70 2.90 -13.64
CA PRO A 12 4.67 3.03 -14.73
C PRO A 12 5.17 4.46 -14.96
N GLU A 13 4.36 5.47 -14.61
CA GLU A 13 4.72 6.87 -14.83
C GLU A 13 5.50 7.50 -13.70
N ARG A 14 5.27 7.06 -12.45
CA ARG A 14 5.87 7.77 -11.33
C ARG A 14 5.73 7.02 -10.00
N GLU A 15 6.49 7.49 -9.03
CA GLU A 15 6.32 7.10 -7.65
C GLU A 15 5.19 7.95 -7.04
N LEU A 16 4.19 7.29 -6.48
CA LEU A 16 3.07 7.98 -5.86
C LEU A 16 3.26 8.18 -4.36
N VAL A 17 3.89 7.23 -3.70
CA VAL A 17 4.09 7.27 -2.25
C VAL A 17 5.47 6.71 -1.92
N ASP A 18 6.14 7.36 -0.98
CA ASP A 18 7.32 6.83 -0.30
C ASP A 18 7.28 7.45 1.09
N ALA A 19 6.72 6.71 2.04
CA ALA A 19 6.44 7.27 3.36
C ALA A 19 6.50 6.23 4.45
N GLU A 20 6.78 6.70 5.67
CA GLU A 20 6.64 5.89 6.88
C GLU A 20 5.17 5.90 7.27
N VAL A 21 4.59 4.73 7.47
CA VAL A 21 3.17 4.60 7.76
C VAL A 21 2.95 3.66 8.94
N ARG A 22 1.74 3.69 9.48
CA ARG A 22 1.34 2.84 10.61
C ARG A 22 0.38 1.75 10.19
N GLU A 23 -0.34 1.95 9.10
CA GLU A 23 -1.33 0.99 8.64
C GLU A 23 -1.63 1.23 7.16
N VAL A 24 -1.82 0.15 6.42
CA VAL A 24 -2.28 0.21 5.03
C VAL A 24 -3.41 -0.78 4.85
N THR A 25 -4.48 -0.38 4.17
CA THR A 25 -5.50 -1.29 3.69
C THR A 25 -5.60 -1.18 2.18
N ALA A 26 -5.86 -2.28 1.52
CA ALA A 26 -5.98 -2.33 0.06
C ALA A 26 -6.90 -3.47 -0.35
N GLU A 27 -7.39 -3.43 -1.59
CA GLU A 27 -8.29 -4.45 -2.11
C GLU A 27 -7.48 -5.56 -2.78
N GLY A 28 -7.33 -6.69 -2.11
CA GLY A 28 -6.68 -7.86 -2.68
C GLY A 28 -7.65 -8.71 -3.47
N THR A 29 -7.13 -9.62 -4.29
CA THR A 29 -7.95 -10.53 -5.09
C THR A 29 -8.88 -11.39 -4.23
N TRP A 30 -8.44 -11.74 -3.02
CA TRP A 30 -9.20 -12.59 -2.12
C TRP A 30 -9.90 -11.80 -1.01
N GLY A 31 -10.02 -10.48 -1.16
CA GLY A 31 -10.64 -9.60 -0.19
C GLY A 31 -9.68 -8.52 0.27
N GLN A 32 -10.18 -7.65 1.13
CA GLN A 32 -9.38 -6.57 1.65
C GLN A 32 -8.22 -7.09 2.49
N ILE A 33 -7.05 -6.52 2.27
CA ILE A 33 -5.87 -6.83 3.09
C ILE A 33 -5.57 -5.65 4.00
N GLY A 34 -5.08 -5.95 5.20
CA GLY A 34 -4.60 -4.96 6.15
C GLY A 34 -3.17 -5.27 6.53
N VAL A 35 -2.31 -4.26 6.51
CA VAL A 35 -0.90 -4.41 6.83
C VAL A 35 -0.56 -3.49 7.99
N LEU A 36 0.07 -4.08 9.01
CA LEU A 36 0.56 -3.37 10.20
C LEU A 36 2.08 -3.57 10.28
N PRO A 37 2.76 -2.79 11.14
CA PRO A 37 4.20 -2.98 11.32
C PRO A 37 4.55 -4.42 11.66
N ASP A 38 5.68 -4.87 11.16
CA ASP A 38 6.21 -6.24 11.37
C ASP A 38 5.31 -7.33 10.78
N HIS A 39 4.49 -6.99 9.80
CA HIS A 39 3.64 -7.97 9.11
C HIS A 39 4.49 -9.05 8.46
N ALA A 40 4.00 -10.29 8.48
CA ALA A 40 4.67 -11.40 7.84
C ALA A 40 4.82 -11.16 6.33
N ALA A 41 5.81 -11.79 5.73
CA ALA A 41 6.04 -11.66 4.29
C ALA A 41 4.81 -12.08 3.50
N LEU A 42 4.47 -11.30 2.47
CA LEU A 42 3.26 -11.50 1.68
C LEU A 42 3.50 -10.99 0.27
N VAL A 43 3.00 -11.73 -0.71
CA VAL A 43 2.88 -11.23 -2.09
C VAL A 43 1.45 -11.50 -2.52
N THR A 44 0.78 -10.48 -3.05
CA THR A 44 -0.60 -10.64 -3.47
C THR A 44 -0.92 -9.74 -4.66
N ALA A 45 -1.87 -10.17 -5.48
CA ALA A 45 -2.43 -9.32 -6.52
C ALA A 45 -3.46 -8.38 -5.89
N LEU A 46 -3.57 -7.19 -6.45
CA LEU A 46 -4.54 -6.18 -6.03
C LEU A 46 -5.58 -5.98 -7.13
N GLU A 47 -6.84 -5.91 -6.71
CA GLU A 47 -7.94 -5.52 -7.58
C GLU A 47 -7.97 -3.99 -7.71
N PRO A 48 -8.57 -3.47 -8.79
CA PRO A 48 -8.85 -2.04 -8.86
C PRO A 48 -9.65 -1.61 -7.64
N GLY A 49 -9.24 -0.52 -7.02
CA GLY A 49 -9.90 -0.06 -5.81
C GLY A 49 -9.06 0.93 -5.03
N GLU A 50 -9.46 1.15 -3.81
CA GLU A 50 -8.87 2.15 -2.95
C GLU A 50 -7.78 1.55 -2.07
N LEU A 51 -6.63 2.21 -2.02
CA LEU A 51 -5.60 1.95 -1.02
C LEU A 51 -5.65 3.11 -0.04
N VAL A 52 -5.70 2.78 1.24
CA VAL A 52 -5.75 3.78 2.31
C VAL A 52 -4.58 3.54 3.24
N TYR A 53 -3.82 4.58 3.54
CA TYR A 53 -2.77 4.46 4.55
C TYR A 53 -2.88 5.55 5.60
N ARG A 54 -2.41 5.23 6.78
CA ARG A 54 -2.36 6.15 7.89
C ARG A 54 -0.90 6.37 8.29
N GLY A 55 -0.49 7.63 8.31
CA GLY A 55 0.86 8.02 8.68
C GLY A 55 0.84 9.22 9.61
N GLU A 56 1.99 9.89 9.73
CA GLU A 56 2.14 11.04 10.61
C GLU A 56 1.18 12.17 10.25
N GLY A 57 0.94 12.40 8.96
CA GLY A 57 0.10 13.48 8.48
C GLY A 57 -1.39 13.15 8.47
N GLY A 58 -1.79 11.98 8.96
CA GLY A 58 -3.19 11.56 8.96
C GLY A 58 -3.45 10.44 7.97
N VAL A 59 -4.65 10.43 7.42
CA VAL A 59 -5.13 9.36 6.51
C VAL A 59 -5.08 9.85 5.08
N VAL A 60 -4.51 9.04 4.19
CA VAL A 60 -4.42 9.33 2.76
C VAL A 60 -5.08 8.20 1.98
N ARG A 61 -5.84 8.56 0.95
CA ARG A 61 -6.55 7.61 0.08
C ARG A 61 -6.06 7.76 -1.35
N LEU A 62 -5.85 6.62 -2.00
CA LEU A 62 -5.47 6.55 -3.41
C LEU A 62 -6.43 5.63 -4.14
N HIS A 63 -6.73 5.94 -5.40
CA HIS A 63 -7.37 4.99 -6.31
C HIS A 63 -6.30 4.31 -7.12
N LEU A 64 -6.27 2.98 -7.09
CA LEU A 64 -5.34 2.18 -7.87
C LEU A 64 -6.10 1.36 -8.91
N GLY A 65 -5.50 1.18 -10.08
CA GLY A 65 -6.09 0.39 -11.15
C GLY A 65 -5.80 -1.09 -11.06
N GLY A 66 -5.35 -1.57 -9.89
CA GLY A 66 -4.92 -2.94 -9.73
C GLY A 66 -3.40 -3.02 -9.71
N GLY A 67 -2.86 -4.22 -9.57
CA GLY A 67 -1.41 -4.43 -9.57
C GLY A 67 -1.00 -5.51 -8.59
N PHE A 68 0.14 -5.32 -7.95
CA PHE A 68 0.69 -6.27 -6.98
C PHE A 68 1.21 -5.54 -5.75
N ALA A 69 1.15 -6.23 -4.62
CA ALA A 69 1.75 -5.75 -3.38
C ALA A 69 2.68 -6.81 -2.82
N GLU A 70 3.81 -6.38 -2.31
CA GLU A 70 4.76 -7.22 -1.60
C GLU A 70 5.02 -6.60 -0.22
N VAL A 71 4.97 -7.43 0.81
CA VAL A 71 5.40 -7.03 2.16
C VAL A 71 6.58 -7.90 2.53
N ARG A 72 7.68 -7.29 2.90
CA ARG A 72 8.89 -8.00 3.31
C ARG A 72 9.78 -7.05 4.09
N ASP A 73 10.35 -7.56 5.19
CA ASP A 73 11.33 -6.80 5.99
C ASP A 73 10.81 -5.42 6.39
N ASN A 74 9.56 -5.37 6.80
CA ASN A 74 8.88 -4.15 7.25
C ASN A 74 8.80 -3.06 6.16
N VAL A 75 8.74 -3.49 4.89
CA VAL A 75 8.54 -2.62 3.74
C VAL A 75 7.39 -3.19 2.91
N MET A 76 6.43 -2.34 2.56
CA MET A 76 5.37 -2.69 1.64
C MET A 76 5.61 -1.97 0.33
N THR A 77 5.78 -2.73 -0.75
CA THR A 77 5.96 -2.19 -2.09
C THR A 77 4.75 -2.52 -2.93
N VAL A 78 4.14 -1.51 -3.51
CA VAL A 78 2.98 -1.67 -4.39
C VAL A 78 3.36 -1.23 -5.79
N LEU A 79 3.17 -2.14 -6.75
CA LEU A 79 3.37 -1.85 -8.17
C LEU A 79 1.99 -1.82 -8.79
N ALA A 80 1.46 -0.62 -8.99
CA ALA A 80 0.10 -0.43 -9.49
C ALA A 80 0.11 -0.16 -10.99
N ASP A 81 -0.91 -0.66 -11.68
CA ASP A 81 -1.06 -0.42 -13.12
C ASP A 81 -1.35 1.05 -13.40
N SER A 82 -2.08 1.69 -12.50
CA SER A 82 -2.36 3.12 -12.53
C SER A 82 -2.73 3.55 -11.12
N GLY A 83 -2.67 4.85 -10.88
CA GLY A 83 -3.06 5.36 -9.57
C GLY A 83 -3.12 6.87 -9.53
N GLU A 84 -3.97 7.37 -8.65
CA GLU A 84 -4.14 8.79 -8.43
C GLU A 84 -4.70 9.04 -7.04
N PRO A 85 -4.49 10.24 -6.48
CA PRO A 85 -5.11 10.58 -5.20
C PRO A 85 -6.63 10.51 -5.31
N ALA A 86 -7.28 9.95 -4.29
CA ALA A 86 -8.72 9.97 -4.16
C ALA A 86 -9.11 11.28 -3.48
N SER A 87 -10.03 11.99 -4.07
CA SER A 87 -10.48 13.27 -3.52
C SER A 87 -11.77 13.11 -2.74
#